data_afa832a8e5d8681615323ba17b06838d
#
_entry.id   afa832a8e5d8681615323ba17b06838d
#
_cell.length_a   1.000
_cell.length_b   1.000
_cell.length_c   1.000
_cell.angle_alpha   90.00
_cell.angle_beta   90.00
_cell.angle_gamma   90.00
#
_symmetry.space_group_name_H-M   'P 1'
#
loop_
_entity.id
_entity.type
_entity.pdbx_description
1 polymer ?
#
loop_
_entity_poly.entity_id
_entity_poly.type
_entity_poly.pdbx_seq_one_letter_code
_entity_poly.pdbx_strand_id
1 'polypeptide(L)'
;MALDRYFQSELSALRQLGRRFSERNPALAPFLGEAGQDPDVERLLEGFAFLTGRLRQKLDDELPELTHSLMHLLWPHYMRPIPAFSILQFDPLKRAGPSVRVARDTAVQSAPIEGERCRFRTCYATDVMPLQLNGLEYRCQGEGAWLDLRLRMSVDGSFSELIFDSLRLHLAGDHYISQGLYLSLLRHLEGISLQLVDHDGLPINAGDGQPMTLRLNANQVRPVGFAPDQALIPYPQNTLEGYRHLQEYFAFPEKYLFVDVVGLEVLHTLPHELLRQAHGLVMRFELRTQGREPLRPTLDNVKLYCTPIVNLFTQDAVPIRLDGKQDEYLLVPGEYTPGNASVFSVDKVTGWRPGGLGYQTYVPFESFEHDCNSEPLAAPPSYSIRQRSSVQHAGLDTWMGFGNRREQGQETLSVELTCTNCNLPRQLRAGDINQPGEQTPESLTFGNITAPTASYSPPLDQNFLWKLISNMSLNYLSLTDINALRVILETYDLPRYYDRQALKVSQKRLGALRAIRHEAIDRLHRGLPVRGVRVDLTVDSQGFVGQGDLFVFASVLNQFFALYASLNSHHELRVISTQGDVYLWPSRIGQQPLL
;
A
#
# COMPACT_ATOMS: atom_id res chain seq x y z
N MET A 1 27.76 8.30 -11.10
CA MET A 1 28.01 7.18 -10.14
C MET A 1 28.06 5.79 -10.79
N ALA A 2 27.12 5.37 -11.64
CA ALA A 2 27.21 4.04 -12.26
C ALA A 2 28.40 3.93 -13.25
N LEU A 3 28.55 4.89 -14.16
CA LEU A 3 29.65 4.92 -15.14
C LEU A 3 31.02 4.93 -14.46
N ASP A 4 31.17 5.66 -13.34
CA ASP A 4 32.43 5.68 -12.57
C ASP A 4 32.84 4.30 -12.06
N ARG A 5 31.91 3.48 -11.67
CA ARG A 5 32.17 2.10 -11.21
C ARG A 5 32.71 1.22 -12.33
N TYR A 6 32.09 1.26 -13.50
CA TYR A 6 32.56 0.52 -14.66
C TYR A 6 33.93 1.01 -15.14
N PHE A 7 34.08 2.31 -15.23
CA PHE A 7 35.36 2.94 -15.58
C PHE A 7 36.50 2.51 -14.64
N GLN A 8 36.30 2.62 -13.32
CA GLN A 8 37.28 2.22 -12.31
C GLN A 8 37.61 0.72 -12.36
N SER A 9 36.61 -0.12 -12.59
CA SER A 9 36.78 -1.57 -12.74
C SER A 9 37.64 -1.90 -13.96
N GLU A 10 37.33 -1.31 -15.12
CA GLU A 10 38.08 -1.54 -16.37
C GLU A 10 39.51 -0.96 -16.31
N LEU A 11 39.68 0.23 -15.73
CA LEU A 11 40.99 0.83 -15.55
C LEU A 11 41.88 -0.02 -14.65
N SER A 12 41.33 -0.55 -13.55
CA SER A 12 42.05 -1.45 -12.65
C SER A 12 42.47 -2.73 -13.36
N ALA A 13 41.57 -3.31 -14.17
CA ALA A 13 41.84 -4.53 -14.95
C ALA A 13 42.95 -4.27 -16.00
N LEU A 14 42.90 -3.15 -16.72
CA LEU A 14 43.91 -2.81 -17.71
C LEU A 14 45.29 -2.60 -17.07
N ARG A 15 45.37 -1.92 -15.94
CA ARG A 15 46.63 -1.73 -15.19
C ARG A 15 47.18 -3.07 -14.69
N GLN A 16 46.33 -3.97 -14.21
CA GLN A 16 46.76 -5.31 -13.78
C GLN A 16 47.28 -6.15 -14.96
N LEU A 17 46.59 -6.10 -16.11
CA LEU A 17 47.06 -6.77 -17.33
C LEU A 17 48.36 -6.17 -17.83
N GLY A 18 48.51 -4.85 -17.82
CA GLY A 18 49.73 -4.15 -18.19
C GLY A 18 50.94 -4.59 -17.33
N ARG A 19 50.77 -4.73 -16.02
CA ARG A 19 51.82 -5.26 -15.13
C ARG A 19 52.20 -6.71 -15.48
N ARG A 20 51.26 -7.59 -15.67
CA ARG A 20 51.54 -8.99 -16.08
C ARG A 20 52.20 -9.09 -17.43
N PHE A 21 51.86 -8.19 -18.36
CA PHE A 21 52.48 -8.14 -19.68
C PHE A 21 53.91 -7.64 -19.61
N SER A 22 54.22 -6.62 -18.80
CA SER A 22 55.56 -6.09 -18.59
C SER A 22 56.50 -7.07 -17.90
N GLU A 23 56.00 -7.96 -17.04
CA GLU A 23 56.80 -9.05 -16.47
C GLU A 23 57.32 -10.02 -17.53
N ARG A 24 56.57 -10.21 -18.62
CA ARG A 24 56.97 -11.07 -19.76
C ARG A 24 57.74 -10.31 -20.85
N ASN A 25 57.65 -8.99 -20.84
CA ASN A 25 58.29 -8.11 -21.85
C ASN A 25 59.02 -6.96 -21.14
N PRO A 26 60.22 -7.22 -20.58
CA PRO A 26 60.94 -6.24 -19.78
C PRO A 26 61.26 -4.90 -20.47
N ALA A 27 61.34 -4.91 -21.80
CA ALA A 27 61.57 -3.70 -22.59
C ALA A 27 60.40 -2.69 -22.53
N LEU A 28 59.17 -3.17 -22.20
CA LEU A 28 57.97 -2.34 -22.10
C LEU A 28 57.60 -2.04 -20.64
N ALA A 29 58.38 -2.52 -19.68
CA ALA A 29 58.12 -2.29 -18.26
C ALA A 29 58.07 -0.81 -17.84
N PRO A 30 58.95 0.09 -18.40
CA PRO A 30 58.88 1.51 -18.09
C PRO A 30 57.56 2.18 -18.50
N PHE A 31 56.81 1.62 -19.45
CA PHE A 31 55.59 2.22 -19.98
C PHE A 31 54.32 1.60 -19.38
N LEU A 32 54.38 0.33 -18.96
CA LEU A 32 53.19 -0.43 -18.55
C LEU A 32 53.31 -1.04 -17.14
N GLY A 33 54.49 -0.97 -16.51
CA GLY A 33 54.75 -1.64 -15.22
C GLY A 33 54.18 -0.93 -14.01
N GLU A 34 54.28 0.39 -13.96
CA GLU A 34 53.78 1.21 -12.85
C GLU A 34 52.88 2.34 -13.36
N ALA A 35 51.81 2.60 -12.63
CA ALA A 35 50.85 3.65 -12.97
C ALA A 35 51.51 5.05 -12.89
N GLY A 36 51.36 5.87 -13.94
CA GLY A 36 51.74 7.26 -13.96
C GLY A 36 53.19 7.56 -14.36
N GLN A 37 54.00 6.58 -14.80
CA GLN A 37 55.36 6.86 -15.32
C GLN A 37 55.33 7.53 -16.71
N ASP A 38 54.38 7.15 -17.55
CA ASP A 38 54.19 7.80 -18.87
C ASP A 38 52.77 8.39 -18.93
N PRO A 39 52.63 9.74 -18.92
CA PRO A 39 51.34 10.41 -18.95
C PRO A 39 50.52 10.14 -20.21
N ASP A 40 51.15 9.87 -21.33
CA ASP A 40 50.44 9.64 -22.60
C ASP A 40 49.87 8.21 -22.63
N VAL A 41 50.60 7.24 -22.10
CA VAL A 41 50.10 5.86 -21.92
C VAL A 41 48.96 5.82 -20.92
N GLU A 42 49.07 6.56 -19.81
CA GLU A 42 47.97 6.64 -18.82
C GLU A 42 46.69 7.25 -19.43
N ARG A 43 46.80 8.32 -20.20
CA ARG A 43 45.64 8.92 -20.91
C ARG A 43 45.01 7.97 -21.91
N LEU A 44 45.81 7.17 -22.62
CA LEU A 44 45.30 6.15 -23.53
C LEU A 44 44.56 5.03 -22.76
N LEU A 45 45.12 4.57 -21.64
CA LEU A 45 44.49 3.58 -20.79
C LEU A 45 43.17 4.10 -20.17
N GLU A 46 43.16 5.34 -19.71
CA GLU A 46 41.95 6.00 -19.20
C GLU A 46 40.89 6.17 -20.30
N GLY A 47 41.29 6.62 -21.50
CA GLY A 47 40.38 6.71 -22.64
C GLY A 47 39.80 5.36 -23.06
N PHE A 48 40.64 4.33 -23.10
CA PHE A 48 40.19 2.97 -23.41
C PHE A 48 39.31 2.40 -22.31
N ALA A 49 39.65 2.58 -21.01
CA ALA A 49 38.83 2.18 -19.87
C ALA A 49 37.48 2.89 -19.88
N PHE A 50 37.43 4.15 -20.30
CA PHE A 50 36.19 4.89 -20.44
C PHE A 50 35.29 4.29 -21.54
N LEU A 51 35.85 3.98 -22.70
CA LEU A 51 35.13 3.38 -23.82
C LEU A 51 34.65 1.95 -23.48
N THR A 52 35.55 1.13 -22.93
CA THR A 52 35.19 -0.26 -22.53
C THR A 52 34.22 -0.30 -21.35
N GLY A 53 34.37 0.60 -20.38
CA GLY A 53 33.42 0.76 -19.28
C GLY A 53 32.03 1.15 -19.79
N ARG A 54 31.97 2.04 -20.80
CA ARG A 54 30.70 2.40 -21.45
C ARG A 54 30.08 1.26 -22.25
N LEU A 55 30.91 0.48 -22.97
CA LEU A 55 30.45 -0.72 -23.66
C LEU A 55 29.91 -1.78 -22.69
N ARG A 56 30.64 -2.01 -21.60
CA ARG A 56 30.22 -2.96 -20.57
C ARG A 56 28.95 -2.52 -19.87
N GLN A 57 28.87 -1.23 -19.52
CA GLN A 57 27.62 -0.67 -19.02
C GLN A 57 26.48 -0.90 -20.00
N LYS A 58 26.67 -0.64 -21.30
CA LYS A 58 25.65 -0.86 -22.31
C LYS A 58 25.26 -2.33 -22.47
N LEU A 59 26.23 -3.25 -22.42
CA LEU A 59 25.98 -4.70 -22.44
C LEU A 59 25.23 -5.18 -21.19
N ASP A 60 25.59 -4.64 -20.03
CA ASP A 60 24.88 -4.94 -18.78
C ASP A 60 23.48 -4.27 -18.78
N ASP A 61 23.31 -3.14 -19.47
CA ASP A 61 22.04 -2.41 -19.61
C ASP A 61 21.12 -3.01 -20.72
N GLU A 62 21.61 -3.84 -21.64
CA GLU A 62 20.78 -4.43 -22.72
C GLU A 62 19.84 -5.56 -22.23
N LEU A 63 20.14 -6.23 -21.12
CA LEU A 63 19.25 -7.20 -20.47
C LEU A 63 18.10 -6.60 -19.65
N PRO A 64 18.16 -5.34 -19.13
CA PRO A 64 17.04 -4.71 -18.43
C PRO A 64 15.77 -4.60 -19.27
N GLU A 65 15.89 -4.46 -20.59
CA GLU A 65 14.72 -4.30 -21.46
C GLU A 65 13.81 -5.53 -21.40
N LEU A 66 14.41 -6.73 -21.44
CA LEU A 66 13.67 -7.98 -21.33
C LEU A 66 13.05 -8.15 -19.92
N THR A 67 13.84 -7.88 -18.87
CA THR A 67 13.36 -8.00 -17.49
C THR A 67 12.26 -6.98 -17.17
N HIS A 68 12.40 -5.73 -17.65
CA HIS A 68 11.37 -4.70 -17.49
C HIS A 68 10.08 -5.09 -18.24
N SER A 69 10.17 -5.56 -19.48
CA SER A 69 9.00 -6.00 -20.24
C SER A 69 8.30 -7.18 -19.59
N LEU A 70 9.06 -8.15 -19.08
CA LEU A 70 8.50 -9.28 -18.31
C LEU A 70 7.84 -8.79 -17.01
N MET A 71 8.43 -7.83 -16.31
CA MET A 71 7.85 -7.26 -15.09
C MET A 71 6.58 -6.47 -15.37
N HIS A 72 6.55 -5.67 -16.45
CA HIS A 72 5.33 -4.97 -16.87
C HIS A 72 4.20 -5.94 -17.26
N LEU A 73 4.54 -7.08 -17.86
CA LEU A 73 3.59 -8.12 -18.22
C LEU A 73 3.03 -8.85 -16.99
N LEU A 74 3.92 -9.29 -16.11
CA LEU A 74 3.59 -10.20 -15.02
C LEU A 74 3.23 -9.47 -13.72
N TRP A 75 3.94 -8.37 -13.42
CA TRP A 75 3.78 -7.58 -12.19
C TRP A 75 3.92 -6.06 -12.41
N PRO A 76 3.02 -5.46 -13.19
CA PRO A 76 3.08 -4.02 -13.50
C PRO A 76 3.02 -3.14 -12.24
N HIS A 77 2.35 -3.59 -11.17
CA HIS A 77 2.25 -2.87 -9.91
C HIS A 77 3.62 -2.69 -9.21
N TYR A 78 4.57 -3.59 -9.47
CA TYR A 78 5.89 -3.52 -8.87
C TYR A 78 6.79 -2.47 -9.52
N MET A 79 6.52 -2.15 -10.78
CA MET A 79 7.20 -1.09 -11.54
C MET A 79 6.62 0.30 -11.24
N ARG A 80 5.53 0.38 -10.46
CA ARG A 80 4.91 1.64 -10.08
C ARG A 80 5.52 2.21 -8.81
N PRO A 81 5.64 3.54 -8.67
CA PRO A 81 6.06 4.15 -7.41
C PRO A 81 5.03 3.89 -6.31
N ILE A 82 5.49 3.74 -5.06
CA ILE A 82 4.59 3.78 -3.90
C ILE A 82 4.32 5.25 -3.61
N PRO A 83 3.05 5.71 -3.67
CA PRO A 83 2.68 7.08 -3.39
C PRO A 83 2.73 7.39 -1.89
N ALA A 84 2.64 8.67 -1.53
CA ALA A 84 2.48 9.08 -0.16
C ALA A 84 1.07 8.79 0.36
N PHE A 85 0.97 8.40 1.63
CA PHE A 85 -0.28 8.11 2.34
C PHE A 85 -0.41 8.97 3.57
N SER A 86 -1.66 9.22 4.00
CA SER A 86 -1.98 9.83 5.28
C SER A 86 -3.37 9.37 5.73
N ILE A 87 -3.77 9.74 6.96
CA ILE A 87 -5.13 9.55 7.47
C ILE A 87 -5.83 10.89 7.48
N LEU A 88 -6.97 10.96 6.82
CA LEU A 88 -7.88 12.10 6.82
C LEU A 88 -9.00 11.86 7.83
N GLN A 89 -9.37 12.87 8.59
CA GLN A 89 -10.51 12.87 9.48
C GLN A 89 -11.50 13.95 9.04
N PHE A 90 -12.78 13.59 8.92
CA PHE A 90 -13.88 14.52 8.76
C PHE A 90 -14.41 14.94 10.12
N ASP A 91 -14.77 16.20 10.24
CA ASP A 91 -15.46 16.69 11.44
C ASP A 91 -16.90 16.16 11.47
N PRO A 92 -17.48 15.96 12.66
CA PRO A 92 -18.89 15.61 12.80
C PRO A 92 -19.79 16.65 12.13
N LEU A 93 -20.92 16.23 11.56
CA LEU A 93 -21.88 17.14 10.96
C LEU A 93 -22.35 18.19 11.99
N LYS A 94 -22.42 19.45 11.56
CA LYS A 94 -22.91 20.58 12.35
C LYS A 94 -24.41 20.85 12.17
N ARG A 95 -25.13 19.88 11.63
CA ARG A 95 -26.59 19.91 11.42
C ARG A 95 -27.18 18.57 11.80
N ALA A 96 -28.38 18.58 12.40
CA ALA A 96 -29.18 17.38 12.58
C ALA A 96 -29.62 16.81 11.23
N GLY A 97 -29.79 15.52 11.15
CA GLY A 97 -30.25 14.84 9.94
C GLY A 97 -29.41 13.60 9.58
N PRO A 98 -29.67 13.02 8.41
CA PRO A 98 -29.02 11.79 7.98
C PRO A 98 -27.50 12.00 7.75
N SER A 99 -26.79 10.89 7.76
CA SER A 99 -25.36 10.85 7.45
C SER A 99 -25.05 11.40 6.05
N VAL A 100 -23.87 12.00 5.92
CA VAL A 100 -23.32 12.40 4.62
C VAL A 100 -22.26 11.37 4.22
N ARG A 101 -22.50 10.71 3.09
CA ARG A 101 -21.58 9.70 2.57
C ARG A 101 -20.49 10.35 1.71
N VAL A 102 -19.24 10.18 2.13
CA VAL A 102 -18.07 10.47 1.31
C VAL A 102 -17.70 9.20 0.56
N ALA A 103 -17.72 9.26 -0.75
CA ALA A 103 -17.37 8.10 -1.58
C ALA A 103 -15.85 7.83 -1.53
N ARG A 104 -15.47 6.61 -1.88
CA ARG A 104 -14.10 6.29 -2.25
C ARG A 104 -13.68 7.14 -3.45
N ASP A 105 -12.38 7.42 -3.57
CA ASP A 105 -11.76 8.21 -4.64
C ASP A 105 -12.21 9.69 -4.67
N THR A 106 -12.85 10.19 -3.59
CA THR A 106 -13.15 11.62 -3.43
C THR A 106 -11.85 12.42 -3.36
N ALA A 107 -11.69 13.42 -4.22
CA ALA A 107 -10.51 14.26 -4.30
C ALA A 107 -10.43 15.23 -3.12
N VAL A 108 -9.24 15.39 -2.53
CA VAL A 108 -8.91 16.38 -1.52
C VAL A 108 -7.53 16.96 -1.83
N GLN A 109 -7.26 18.18 -1.38
CA GLN A 109 -6.03 18.88 -1.71
C GLN A 109 -5.36 19.44 -0.45
N SER A 110 -4.03 19.63 -0.55
CA SER A 110 -3.27 20.32 0.48
C SER A 110 -3.31 21.84 0.31
N ALA A 111 -2.89 22.56 1.36
CA ALA A 111 -2.37 23.91 1.21
C ALA A 111 -1.22 23.92 0.18
N PRO A 112 -1.00 25.02 -0.55
CA PRO A 112 0.05 25.08 -1.57
C PRO A 112 1.44 25.01 -0.93
N ILE A 113 2.32 24.19 -1.54
CA ILE A 113 3.74 24.08 -1.22
C ILE A 113 4.52 24.43 -2.47
N GLU A 114 5.49 25.32 -2.37
CA GLU A 114 6.30 25.79 -3.54
C GLU A 114 5.43 26.27 -4.71
N GLY A 115 4.21 26.77 -4.42
CA GLY A 115 3.24 27.24 -5.42
C GLY A 115 2.33 26.14 -5.97
N GLU A 116 2.54 24.88 -5.63
CA GLU A 116 1.74 23.74 -6.10
C GLU A 116 0.93 23.10 -4.97
N ARG A 117 -0.19 22.48 -5.30
CA ARG A 117 -1.03 21.74 -4.36
C ARG A 117 -0.84 20.25 -4.54
N CYS A 118 -0.60 19.53 -3.45
CA CYS A 118 -0.61 18.09 -3.49
C CYS A 118 -2.06 17.59 -3.54
N ARG A 119 -2.35 16.74 -4.51
CA ARG A 119 -3.68 16.15 -4.71
C ARG A 119 -3.72 14.74 -4.13
N PHE A 120 -4.74 14.48 -3.32
CA PHE A 120 -4.99 13.17 -2.71
C PHE A 120 -6.39 12.71 -3.04
N ARG A 121 -6.65 11.42 -2.84
CA ARG A 121 -7.99 10.83 -2.90
C ARG A 121 -8.24 9.93 -1.71
N THR A 122 -9.50 9.84 -1.28
CA THR A 122 -9.93 8.94 -0.20
C THR A 122 -9.88 7.48 -0.65
N CYS A 123 -9.49 6.57 0.28
CA CYS A 123 -9.40 5.14 -0.03
C CYS A 123 -10.61 4.36 0.46
N TYR A 124 -11.29 4.82 1.51
CA TYR A 124 -12.48 4.16 2.05
C TYR A 124 -13.69 5.07 1.94
N ALA A 125 -14.84 4.50 1.64
CA ALA A 125 -16.11 5.20 1.82
C ALA A 125 -16.34 5.44 3.31
N THR A 126 -16.80 6.65 3.67
CA THR A 126 -16.99 7.08 5.05
C THR A 126 -18.33 7.78 5.20
N ASP A 127 -19.15 7.31 6.13
CA ASP A 127 -20.42 7.94 6.46
C ASP A 127 -20.22 8.87 7.66
N VAL A 128 -20.32 10.17 7.43
CA VAL A 128 -20.15 11.21 8.45
C VAL A 128 -21.50 11.53 9.05
N MET A 129 -21.59 11.48 10.39
CA MET A 129 -22.81 11.67 11.16
C MET A 129 -22.67 12.84 12.13
N PRO A 130 -23.77 13.39 12.67
CA PRO A 130 -23.75 14.39 13.72
C PRO A 130 -23.48 13.75 15.11
N LEU A 131 -22.52 12.84 15.20
CA LEU A 131 -22.06 12.19 16.43
C LEU A 131 -20.60 12.50 16.67
N GLN A 132 -20.24 12.83 17.91
CA GLN A 132 -18.86 13.03 18.31
C GLN A 132 -18.48 12.10 19.45
N LEU A 133 -17.23 11.67 19.49
CA LEU A 133 -16.68 10.94 20.62
C LEU A 133 -16.35 11.95 21.73
N ASN A 134 -17.09 11.88 22.84
CA ASN A 134 -16.99 12.84 23.96
C ASN A 134 -16.20 12.28 25.14
N GLY A 135 -16.00 10.97 25.22
CA GLY A 135 -15.25 10.36 26.32
C GLY A 135 -14.77 8.97 25.97
N LEU A 136 -13.62 8.61 26.52
CA LEU A 136 -13.08 7.28 26.50
C LEU A 136 -12.62 6.94 27.92
N GLU A 137 -13.06 5.82 28.44
CA GLU A 137 -12.65 5.32 29.75
C GLU A 137 -12.24 3.85 29.65
N TYR A 138 -11.05 3.54 30.14
CA TYR A 138 -10.53 2.18 30.19
C TYR A 138 -10.32 1.77 31.64
N ARG A 139 -10.99 0.71 32.07
CA ARG A 139 -10.92 0.19 33.44
C ARG A 139 -10.52 -1.28 33.41
N CYS A 140 -9.63 -1.66 34.33
CA CYS A 140 -9.24 -3.06 34.54
C CYS A 140 -9.65 -3.46 35.96
N GLN A 141 -10.23 -4.64 36.08
CA GLN A 141 -10.58 -5.24 37.37
C GLN A 141 -10.39 -6.77 37.28
N GLY A 142 -9.39 -7.28 37.98
CA GLY A 142 -9.03 -8.70 37.92
C GLY A 142 -8.62 -9.13 36.51
N GLU A 143 -9.23 -10.16 35.97
CA GLU A 143 -8.99 -10.68 34.61
C GLU A 143 -9.82 -9.99 33.54
N GLY A 144 -10.74 -9.09 33.90
CA GLY A 144 -11.59 -8.33 33.00
C GLY A 144 -11.11 -6.90 32.80
N ALA A 145 -11.40 -6.34 31.64
CA ALA A 145 -11.28 -4.92 31.39
C ALA A 145 -12.48 -4.42 30.59
N TRP A 146 -12.77 -3.13 30.72
CA TRP A 146 -13.83 -2.46 29.98
C TRP A 146 -13.27 -1.23 29.30
N LEU A 147 -13.66 -1.10 28.03
CA LEU A 147 -13.43 0.11 27.27
C LEU A 147 -14.78 0.76 26.99
N ASP A 148 -15.07 1.88 27.63
CA ASP A 148 -16.28 2.66 27.43
C ASP A 148 -16.01 3.79 26.45
N LEU A 149 -16.70 3.79 25.30
CA LEU A 149 -16.72 4.90 24.35
C LEU A 149 -18.04 5.66 24.53
N ARG A 150 -17.96 6.95 24.83
CA ARG A 150 -19.11 7.82 24.99
C ARG A 150 -19.29 8.68 23.76
N LEU A 151 -20.35 8.39 23.01
CA LEU A 151 -20.76 9.15 21.84
C LEU A 151 -21.87 10.13 22.24
N ARG A 152 -21.82 11.34 21.69
CA ARG A 152 -22.85 12.37 21.88
C ARG A 152 -23.21 13.01 20.57
N MET A 153 -24.45 13.46 20.42
CA MET A 153 -24.85 14.32 19.31
C MET A 153 -24.02 15.60 19.30
N SER A 154 -23.50 15.97 18.12
CA SER A 154 -22.72 17.20 17.93
C SER A 154 -23.59 18.46 17.84
N VAL A 155 -24.89 18.27 17.68
CA VAL A 155 -25.92 19.31 17.54
C VAL A 155 -27.16 18.94 18.35
N ASP A 156 -28.06 19.90 18.55
CA ASP A 156 -29.37 19.62 19.14
C ASP A 156 -30.18 18.74 18.20
N GLY A 157 -30.31 17.47 18.54
CA GLY A 157 -30.96 16.40 17.79
C GLY A 157 -31.07 15.14 18.63
N SER A 158 -31.71 14.13 18.11
CA SER A 158 -31.90 12.87 18.82
C SER A 158 -31.52 11.66 17.96
N PHE A 159 -31.33 10.52 18.59
CA PHE A 159 -31.04 9.27 17.89
C PHE A 159 -32.16 8.80 16.96
N SER A 160 -33.38 9.34 17.11
CA SER A 160 -34.49 9.03 16.20
C SER A 160 -34.29 9.54 14.76
N GLU A 161 -33.37 10.48 14.57
CA GLU A 161 -33.03 11.07 13.25
C GLU A 161 -31.85 10.36 12.58
N LEU A 162 -31.18 9.47 13.30
CA LEU A 162 -30.00 8.76 12.81
C LEU A 162 -30.38 7.36 12.31
N ILE A 163 -29.86 7.02 11.14
CA ILE A 163 -29.95 5.68 10.58
C ILE A 163 -28.53 5.23 10.29
N PHE A 164 -28.02 4.26 11.04
CA PHE A 164 -26.72 3.68 10.80
C PHE A 164 -26.64 2.23 11.31
N ASP A 165 -26.04 1.38 10.49
CA ASP A 165 -25.93 -0.05 10.76
C ASP A 165 -24.55 -0.42 11.32
N SER A 166 -23.57 0.47 11.13
CA SER A 166 -22.20 0.28 11.56
C SER A 166 -21.51 1.60 11.91
N LEU A 167 -20.49 1.50 12.75
CA LEU A 167 -19.62 2.62 13.11
C LEU A 167 -18.17 2.20 12.92
N ARG A 168 -17.45 2.94 12.08
CA ARG A 168 -16.02 2.74 11.85
C ARG A 168 -15.21 3.53 12.85
N LEU A 169 -14.30 2.83 13.53
CA LEU A 169 -13.34 3.38 14.48
C LEU A 169 -11.94 3.30 13.88
N HIS A 170 -11.19 4.39 13.92
CA HIS A 170 -9.77 4.41 13.64
C HIS A 170 -8.99 4.42 14.95
N LEU A 171 -8.04 3.50 15.09
CA LEU A 171 -7.17 3.37 16.26
C LEU A 171 -5.89 4.16 16.00
N ALA A 172 -5.82 5.36 16.57
CA ALA A 172 -4.80 6.37 16.30
C ALA A 172 -3.75 6.50 17.42
N GLY A 173 -2.76 7.35 17.21
CA GLY A 173 -1.77 7.73 18.22
C GLY A 173 -0.59 6.77 18.32
N ASP A 174 -0.09 6.56 19.52
CA ASP A 174 1.08 5.69 19.75
C ASP A 174 0.84 4.26 19.24
N HIS A 175 1.81 3.71 18.50
CA HIS A 175 1.67 2.40 17.87
C HIS A 175 1.47 1.25 18.88
N TYR A 176 2.09 1.32 20.06
CA TYR A 176 1.90 0.31 21.09
C TYR A 176 0.45 0.27 21.58
N ILE A 177 -0.15 1.44 21.79
CA ILE A 177 -1.53 1.57 22.27
C ILE A 177 -2.53 1.22 21.15
N SER A 178 -2.37 1.77 19.96
CA SER A 178 -3.30 1.56 18.85
C SER A 178 -3.34 0.10 18.39
N GLN A 179 -2.19 -0.54 18.24
CA GLN A 179 -2.08 -1.96 17.89
C GLN A 179 -2.53 -2.86 19.05
N GLY A 180 -2.27 -2.46 20.30
CA GLY A 180 -2.77 -3.15 21.48
C GLY A 180 -4.31 -3.11 21.59
N LEU A 181 -4.94 -1.98 21.28
CA LEU A 181 -6.39 -1.85 21.16
C LEU A 181 -6.94 -2.73 20.03
N TYR A 182 -6.28 -2.74 18.88
CA TYR A 182 -6.65 -3.59 17.75
C TYR A 182 -6.67 -5.08 18.13
N LEU A 183 -5.62 -5.55 18.80
CA LEU A 183 -5.55 -6.91 19.33
C LEU A 183 -6.68 -7.18 20.35
N SER A 184 -6.91 -6.24 21.28
CA SER A 184 -7.91 -6.39 22.33
C SER A 184 -9.32 -6.49 21.75
N LEU A 185 -9.67 -5.62 20.81
CA LEU A 185 -11.00 -5.57 20.18
C LEU A 185 -11.27 -6.77 19.26
N LEU A 186 -10.27 -7.31 18.58
CA LEU A 186 -10.46 -8.42 17.64
C LEU A 186 -10.23 -9.81 18.24
N ARG A 187 -9.50 -9.91 19.35
CA ARG A 187 -9.11 -11.20 19.92
C ARG A 187 -9.58 -11.45 21.35
N HIS A 188 -9.68 -10.38 22.14
CA HIS A 188 -9.98 -10.48 23.55
C HIS A 188 -11.36 -9.93 23.91
N LEU A 189 -12.14 -9.52 22.93
CA LEU A 189 -13.51 -9.06 23.11
C LEU A 189 -14.42 -10.23 23.47
N GLU A 190 -15.22 -10.07 24.53
CA GLU A 190 -16.25 -11.02 24.98
C GLU A 190 -17.65 -10.59 24.55
N GLY A 191 -17.92 -9.29 24.52
CA GLY A 191 -19.19 -8.71 24.11
C GLY A 191 -19.16 -7.20 24.09
N ILE A 192 -20.22 -6.61 23.56
CA ILE A 192 -20.42 -5.15 23.54
C ILE A 192 -21.78 -4.87 24.15
N SER A 193 -21.82 -3.95 25.10
CA SER A 193 -23.06 -3.43 25.67
C SER A 193 -23.30 -2.00 25.16
N LEU A 194 -24.51 -1.76 24.65
CA LEU A 194 -24.96 -0.45 24.15
C LEU A 194 -25.98 0.13 25.11
N GLN A 195 -25.77 1.36 25.55
CA GLN A 195 -26.65 2.06 26.47
C GLN A 195 -26.92 3.48 25.96
N LEU A 196 -28.18 3.78 25.72
CA LEU A 196 -28.62 5.13 25.37
C LEU A 196 -28.58 6.03 26.60
N VAL A 197 -28.15 7.27 26.41
CA VAL A 197 -28.11 8.30 27.45
C VAL A 197 -28.86 9.56 26.99
N ASP A 198 -29.43 10.24 27.95
CA ASP A 198 -30.10 11.52 27.75
C ASP A 198 -29.14 12.70 27.57
N HIS A 199 -29.66 13.92 27.56
CA HIS A 199 -28.88 15.14 27.42
C HIS A 199 -27.86 15.33 28.56
N ASP A 200 -28.19 14.89 29.77
CA ASP A 200 -27.34 15.00 30.97
C ASP A 200 -26.34 13.83 31.09
N GLY A 201 -26.38 12.89 30.15
CA GLY A 201 -25.53 11.71 30.15
C GLY A 201 -26.02 10.60 31.09
N LEU A 202 -27.26 10.68 31.57
CA LEU A 202 -27.86 9.66 32.40
C LEU A 202 -28.48 8.54 31.55
N PRO A 203 -28.39 7.28 31.98
CA PRO A 203 -28.98 6.15 31.26
C PRO A 203 -30.49 6.31 31.10
N ILE A 204 -30.98 6.04 29.89
CA ILE A 204 -32.42 5.97 29.63
C ILE A 204 -32.93 4.62 30.15
N ASN A 205 -33.94 4.69 30.99
CA ASN A 205 -34.53 3.50 31.61
C ASN A 205 -35.61 2.90 30.72
N ALA A 206 -35.69 1.57 30.71
CA ALA A 206 -36.85 0.85 30.22
C ALA A 206 -38.06 1.06 31.15
N GLY A 207 -39.24 0.67 30.71
CA GLY A 207 -40.47 0.85 31.50
C GLY A 207 -40.47 0.18 32.89
N ASP A 208 -39.51 -0.69 33.19
CA ASP A 208 -39.27 -1.35 34.46
C ASP A 208 -38.31 -0.59 35.40
N GLY A 209 -37.85 0.56 35.01
CA GLY A 209 -36.89 1.39 35.77
C GLY A 209 -35.41 0.92 35.68
N GLN A 210 -35.12 -0.13 34.92
CA GLN A 210 -33.76 -0.59 34.68
C GLN A 210 -33.16 0.15 33.47
N PRO A 211 -31.82 0.43 33.45
CA PRO A 211 -31.16 0.99 32.30
C PRO A 211 -31.37 0.10 31.05
N MET A 212 -31.85 0.73 29.97
CA MET A 212 -31.99 0.04 28.70
C MET A 212 -30.64 -0.31 28.12
N THR A 213 -30.31 -1.61 28.09
CA THR A 213 -29.02 -2.09 27.61
C THR A 213 -29.23 -3.12 26.51
N LEU A 214 -28.68 -2.90 25.34
CA LEU A 214 -28.62 -3.84 24.24
C LEU A 214 -27.25 -4.54 24.23
N ARG A 215 -27.23 -5.82 23.83
CA ARG A 215 -25.97 -6.58 23.75
C ARG A 215 -25.68 -7.00 22.32
N LEU A 216 -24.42 -6.82 21.92
CA LEU A 216 -23.87 -7.32 20.67
C LEU A 216 -22.80 -8.38 20.97
N ASN A 217 -22.69 -9.36 20.09
CA ASN A 217 -21.67 -10.39 20.19
C ASN A 217 -20.28 -9.86 19.79
N ALA A 218 -19.23 -10.50 20.28
CA ALA A 218 -17.85 -10.13 19.95
C ALA A 218 -17.53 -10.19 18.43
N ASN A 219 -18.21 -11.05 17.66
CA ASN A 219 -18.04 -11.16 16.21
C ASN A 219 -18.59 -9.95 15.42
N GLN A 220 -19.25 -9.01 16.09
CA GLN A 220 -19.72 -7.76 15.49
C GLN A 220 -18.60 -6.72 15.34
N VAL A 221 -17.42 -6.94 15.92
CA VAL A 221 -16.23 -6.14 15.59
C VAL A 221 -15.46 -6.82 14.47
N ARG A 222 -15.31 -6.11 13.37
CA ARG A 222 -14.67 -6.62 12.15
C ARG A 222 -13.43 -5.80 11.78
N PRO A 223 -12.32 -6.44 11.35
CA PRO A 223 -11.16 -5.73 10.86
C PRO A 223 -11.46 -5.09 9.50
N VAL A 224 -10.91 -3.91 9.26
CA VAL A 224 -10.99 -3.15 8.00
C VAL A 224 -9.63 -3.14 7.30
N GLY A 225 -9.61 -2.90 6.00
CA GLY A 225 -8.40 -2.78 5.19
C GLY A 225 -8.06 -4.03 4.37
N PHE A 226 -8.85 -5.11 4.50
CA PHE A 226 -8.60 -6.38 3.82
C PHE A 226 -9.50 -6.65 2.60
N ALA A 227 -10.59 -5.94 2.46
CA ALA A 227 -11.51 -6.11 1.33
C ALA A 227 -10.94 -5.48 0.04
N PRO A 228 -11.36 -5.96 -1.16
CA PRO A 228 -10.88 -5.40 -2.43
C PRO A 228 -11.17 -3.91 -2.61
N ASP A 229 -12.34 -3.46 -2.15
CA ASP A 229 -12.77 -2.06 -2.15
C ASP A 229 -12.03 -1.17 -1.13
N GLN A 230 -11.21 -1.78 -0.26
CA GLN A 230 -10.38 -1.11 0.74
C GLN A 230 -8.90 -1.06 0.34
N ALA A 231 -8.60 -1.24 -0.94
CA ALA A 231 -7.24 -1.08 -1.45
C ALA A 231 -6.82 0.40 -1.43
N LEU A 232 -5.56 0.66 -1.04
CA LEU A 232 -4.97 2.01 -1.10
C LEU A 232 -4.48 2.33 -2.51
N ILE A 233 -3.84 1.36 -3.14
CA ILE A 233 -3.23 1.48 -4.46
C ILE A 233 -4.10 0.72 -5.46
N PRO A 234 -4.37 1.26 -6.66
CA PRO A 234 -5.04 0.51 -7.71
C PRO A 234 -4.15 -0.63 -8.20
N TYR A 235 -4.68 -1.84 -8.16
CA TYR A 235 -4.00 -3.05 -8.60
C TYR A 235 -4.61 -3.56 -9.91
N PRO A 236 -3.79 -4.04 -10.86
CA PRO A 236 -4.28 -4.71 -12.05
C PRO A 236 -5.06 -5.98 -11.71
N GLN A 237 -6.09 -6.30 -12.50
CA GLN A 237 -6.96 -7.46 -12.24
C GLN A 237 -6.25 -8.81 -12.31
N ASN A 238 -5.13 -8.89 -13.05
CA ASN A 238 -4.30 -10.08 -13.19
C ASN A 238 -3.31 -10.31 -12.03
N THR A 239 -3.37 -9.48 -10.98
CA THR A 239 -2.44 -9.56 -9.85
C THR A 239 -3.12 -10.21 -8.64
N LEU A 240 -2.37 -11.07 -7.95
CA LEU A 240 -2.86 -11.75 -6.74
C LEU A 240 -2.93 -10.77 -5.55
N GLU A 241 -4.11 -10.63 -4.95
CA GLU A 241 -4.41 -9.64 -3.90
C GLU A 241 -3.53 -9.71 -2.64
N GLY A 242 -3.02 -10.87 -2.27
CA GLY A 242 -2.22 -11.00 -1.04
C GLY A 242 -0.88 -10.29 -1.10
N TYR A 243 -0.28 -10.16 -2.29
CA TYR A 243 0.93 -9.35 -2.47
C TYR A 243 0.66 -7.87 -2.25
N ARG A 244 -0.53 -7.39 -2.63
CA ARG A 244 -1.00 -6.04 -2.32
C ARG A 244 -0.97 -5.77 -0.82
N HIS A 245 -1.50 -6.71 -0.02
CA HIS A 245 -1.52 -6.55 1.44
C HIS A 245 -0.12 -6.43 2.03
N LEU A 246 0.86 -7.17 1.51
CA LEU A 246 2.25 -7.03 1.94
C LEU A 246 2.81 -5.65 1.59
N GLN A 247 2.64 -5.22 0.35
CA GLN A 247 3.15 -3.92 -0.12
C GLN A 247 2.53 -2.76 0.67
N GLU A 248 1.21 -2.77 0.86
CA GLU A 248 0.50 -1.73 1.61
C GLU A 248 0.85 -1.75 3.11
N TYR A 249 1.08 -2.93 3.69
CA TYR A 249 1.50 -3.04 5.10
C TYR A 249 2.89 -2.42 5.34
N PHE A 250 3.85 -2.73 4.49
CA PHE A 250 5.19 -2.15 4.64
C PHE A 250 5.23 -0.66 4.32
N ALA A 251 4.38 -0.20 3.40
CA ALA A 251 4.29 1.21 3.03
C ALA A 251 3.50 2.05 4.04
N PHE A 252 2.38 1.52 4.56
CA PHE A 252 1.46 2.25 5.44
C PHE A 252 0.66 1.29 6.34
N PRO A 253 1.25 0.78 7.43
CA PRO A 253 0.59 -0.19 8.33
C PRO A 253 -0.66 0.37 9.02
N GLU A 254 -0.78 1.69 9.19
CA GLU A 254 -1.92 2.37 9.81
C GLU A 254 -3.25 2.11 9.10
N LYS A 255 -3.19 1.73 7.82
CA LYS A 255 -4.38 1.34 7.07
C LYS A 255 -5.16 0.18 7.70
N TYR A 256 -4.48 -0.69 8.46
CA TYR A 256 -5.08 -1.86 9.10
C TYR A 256 -5.59 -1.57 10.52
N LEU A 257 -5.35 -0.35 11.03
CA LEU A 257 -5.79 0.06 12.37
C LEU A 257 -7.21 0.66 12.35
N PHE A 258 -8.09 0.04 11.57
CA PHE A 258 -9.51 0.36 11.52
C PHE A 258 -10.33 -0.86 11.90
N VAL A 259 -11.40 -0.64 12.64
CA VAL A 259 -12.39 -1.67 12.98
C VAL A 259 -13.79 -1.14 12.73
N ASP A 260 -14.66 -1.98 12.19
CA ASP A 260 -16.10 -1.70 12.06
C ASP A 260 -16.85 -2.40 13.18
N VAL A 261 -17.63 -1.65 13.93
CA VAL A 261 -18.65 -2.18 14.85
C VAL A 261 -19.94 -2.26 14.06
N VAL A 262 -20.37 -3.49 13.72
CA VAL A 262 -21.59 -3.76 12.94
C VAL A 262 -22.71 -4.24 13.85
N GLY A 263 -23.93 -4.31 13.34
CA GLY A 263 -25.08 -4.77 14.13
C GLY A 263 -25.76 -3.64 14.91
N LEU A 264 -25.43 -2.37 14.60
CA LEU A 264 -26.02 -1.21 15.27
C LEU A 264 -27.46 -0.94 14.81
N GLU A 265 -27.94 -1.63 13.77
CA GLU A 265 -29.35 -1.66 13.35
C GLU A 265 -30.28 -2.10 14.49
N VAL A 266 -29.79 -2.82 15.49
CA VAL A 266 -30.55 -3.19 16.69
C VAL A 266 -31.09 -1.97 17.44
N LEU A 267 -30.43 -0.81 17.34
CA LEU A 267 -30.93 0.45 17.92
C LEU A 267 -32.27 0.87 17.33
N HIS A 268 -32.52 0.57 16.06
CA HIS A 268 -33.79 0.89 15.38
C HIS A 268 -34.96 0.01 15.80
N THR A 269 -34.70 -1.07 16.53
CA THR A 269 -35.77 -1.92 17.11
C THR A 269 -36.37 -1.31 18.37
N LEU A 270 -35.74 -0.26 18.92
CA LEU A 270 -36.21 0.40 20.12
C LEU A 270 -37.40 1.33 19.82
N PRO A 271 -38.31 1.54 20.82
CA PRO A 271 -39.41 2.48 20.70
C PRO A 271 -38.91 3.88 20.30
N HIS A 272 -39.57 4.50 19.34
CA HIS A 272 -39.23 5.82 18.83
C HIS A 272 -39.18 6.90 19.93
N GLU A 273 -39.99 6.76 20.98
CA GLU A 273 -39.98 7.69 22.12
C GLU A 273 -38.68 7.63 22.91
N LEU A 274 -38.07 6.46 23.09
CA LEU A 274 -36.77 6.28 23.74
C LEU A 274 -35.67 6.90 22.88
N LEU A 275 -35.71 6.68 21.57
CA LEU A 275 -34.74 7.26 20.62
C LEU A 275 -34.84 8.79 20.56
N ARG A 276 -36.01 9.39 20.74
CA ARG A 276 -36.20 10.84 20.83
C ARG A 276 -35.58 11.45 22.09
N GLN A 277 -35.55 10.72 23.19
CA GLN A 277 -34.93 11.15 24.44
C GLN A 277 -33.42 10.94 24.43
N ALA A 278 -32.91 10.10 23.52
CA ALA A 278 -31.50 9.76 23.45
C ALA A 278 -30.69 10.85 22.74
N HIS A 279 -29.73 11.42 23.44
CA HIS A 279 -28.76 12.40 22.94
C HIS A 279 -27.33 11.86 22.90
N GLY A 280 -27.12 10.65 23.42
CA GLY A 280 -25.82 9.97 23.40
C GLY A 280 -25.94 8.47 23.48
N LEU A 281 -24.83 7.79 23.23
CA LEU A 281 -24.66 6.34 23.27
C LEU A 281 -23.37 5.99 23.99
N VAL A 282 -23.45 5.15 25.00
CA VAL A 282 -22.28 4.53 25.63
C VAL A 282 -22.11 3.13 25.04
N MET A 283 -20.97 2.91 24.41
CA MET A 283 -20.56 1.60 23.88
C MET A 283 -19.49 1.04 24.80
N ARG A 284 -19.83 0.00 25.55
CA ARG A 284 -18.93 -0.72 26.45
C ARG A 284 -18.43 -1.99 25.80
N PHE A 285 -17.12 -2.09 25.59
CA PHE A 285 -16.45 -3.30 25.12
C PHE A 285 -15.94 -4.08 26.33
N GLU A 286 -16.46 -5.27 26.53
CA GLU A 286 -16.07 -6.20 27.60
C GLU A 286 -14.86 -7.01 27.10
N LEU A 287 -13.70 -6.87 27.75
CA LEU A 287 -12.42 -7.40 27.31
C LEU A 287 -11.83 -8.36 28.35
N ARG A 288 -11.14 -9.39 27.90
CA ARG A 288 -10.34 -10.29 28.74
C ARG A 288 -8.89 -9.83 28.75
N THR A 289 -8.31 -9.58 29.93
CA THR A 289 -6.93 -9.06 30.06
C THR A 289 -5.84 -10.13 30.06
N GLN A 290 -6.15 -11.36 30.44
CA GLN A 290 -5.21 -12.48 30.54
C GLN A 290 -3.90 -12.14 31.31
N GLY A 291 -3.98 -11.30 32.36
CA GLY A 291 -2.81 -10.92 33.18
C GLY A 291 -1.78 -10.01 32.49
N ARG A 292 -2.13 -9.39 31.38
CA ARG A 292 -1.24 -8.46 30.63
C ARG A 292 -1.19 -7.09 31.29
N GLU A 293 -0.12 -6.33 30.99
CA GLU A 293 -0.06 -4.92 31.38
C GLU A 293 -1.27 -4.16 30.80
N PRO A 294 -1.95 -3.37 31.65
CA PRO A 294 -3.12 -2.62 31.21
C PRO A 294 -2.72 -1.55 30.19
N LEU A 295 -3.41 -1.53 29.08
CA LEU A 295 -3.34 -0.41 28.13
C LEU A 295 -3.86 0.85 28.83
N ARG A 296 -3.36 2.01 28.44
CA ARG A 296 -3.84 3.31 28.93
C ARG A 296 -4.28 4.18 27.74
N PRO A 297 -5.34 3.77 27.03
CA PRO A 297 -5.83 4.55 25.92
C PRO A 297 -6.46 5.85 26.40
N THR A 298 -6.28 6.89 25.60
CA THR A 298 -6.89 8.20 25.75
C THR A 298 -7.89 8.46 24.64
N LEU A 299 -8.64 9.55 24.72
CA LEU A 299 -9.59 9.95 23.67
C LEU A 299 -8.92 10.12 22.31
N ASP A 300 -7.62 10.43 22.29
CA ASP A 300 -6.85 10.59 21.05
C ASP A 300 -6.55 9.26 20.34
N ASN A 301 -6.69 8.14 21.03
CA ASN A 301 -6.42 6.82 20.45
C ASN A 301 -7.60 6.21 19.66
N VAL A 302 -8.78 6.83 19.72
CA VAL A 302 -9.95 6.40 18.94
C VAL A 302 -10.51 7.61 18.21
N LYS A 303 -10.61 7.52 16.90
CA LYS A 303 -11.13 8.61 16.04
C LYS A 303 -12.28 8.09 15.18
N LEU A 304 -13.26 8.96 14.96
CA LEU A 304 -14.39 8.71 14.07
C LEU A 304 -14.15 9.38 12.71
N TYR A 305 -14.86 8.90 11.71
CA TYR A 305 -14.91 9.49 10.35
C TYR A 305 -13.53 9.63 9.70
N CYS A 306 -12.65 8.68 9.97
CA CYS A 306 -11.33 8.63 9.36
C CYS A 306 -11.33 7.76 8.11
N THR A 307 -10.50 8.15 7.15
CA THR A 307 -10.21 7.38 5.94
C THR A 307 -8.74 7.53 5.57
N PRO A 308 -8.06 6.47 5.14
CA PRO A 308 -6.77 6.62 4.50
C PRO A 308 -6.92 7.44 3.22
N ILE A 309 -5.94 8.27 2.93
CA ILE A 309 -5.82 9.01 1.68
C ILE A 309 -4.50 8.67 0.99
N VAL A 310 -4.52 8.71 -0.33
CA VAL A 310 -3.37 8.40 -1.18
C VAL A 310 -3.08 9.55 -2.13
N ASN A 311 -1.81 9.90 -2.29
CA ASN A 311 -1.38 10.92 -3.23
C ASN A 311 -1.37 10.35 -4.66
N LEU A 312 -2.55 10.17 -5.23
CA LEU A 312 -2.81 9.76 -6.61
C LEU A 312 -3.88 10.65 -7.21
N PHE A 313 -3.65 11.13 -8.42
CA PHE A 313 -4.60 11.98 -9.14
C PHE A 313 -4.47 11.77 -10.66
N THR A 314 -5.56 11.97 -11.36
CA THR A 314 -5.59 11.90 -12.83
C THR A 314 -5.10 13.20 -13.42
N GLN A 315 -4.24 13.12 -14.46
CA GLN A 315 -3.69 14.26 -15.17
C GLN A 315 -3.36 13.89 -16.60
N ASP A 316 -3.61 14.78 -17.54
CA ASP A 316 -3.16 14.60 -18.92
C ASP A 316 -1.69 14.91 -19.06
N ALA A 317 -0.98 14.12 -19.86
CA ALA A 317 0.37 14.45 -20.28
C ALA A 317 0.37 15.63 -21.26
N VAL A 318 1.51 16.31 -21.34
CA VAL A 318 1.76 17.24 -22.45
C VAL A 318 1.58 16.47 -23.78
N PRO A 319 0.76 16.97 -24.73
CA PRO A 319 0.49 16.27 -25.98
C PRO A 319 1.78 15.91 -26.75
N ILE A 320 1.88 14.68 -27.19
CA ILE A 320 3.05 14.18 -27.93
C ILE A 320 2.77 14.25 -29.41
N ARG A 321 3.64 14.94 -30.15
CA ARG A 321 3.59 14.97 -31.60
C ARG A 321 4.50 13.90 -32.18
N LEU A 322 3.92 12.90 -32.81
CA LEU A 322 4.66 11.85 -33.51
C LEU A 322 5.12 12.38 -34.86
N ASP A 323 6.40 12.72 -34.98
CA ASP A 323 7.02 13.23 -36.22
C ASP A 323 7.95 12.21 -36.89
N GLY A 324 8.08 11.03 -36.30
CA GLY A 324 8.97 9.97 -36.80
C GLY A 324 10.46 10.17 -36.58
N LYS A 325 10.87 11.23 -35.86
CA LYS A 325 12.28 11.56 -35.60
C LYS A 325 12.83 10.88 -34.36
N GLN A 326 11.97 10.49 -33.44
CA GLN A 326 12.32 9.87 -32.16
C GLN A 326 11.60 8.53 -32.02
N ASP A 327 12.28 7.55 -31.45
CA ASP A 327 11.72 6.24 -31.15
C ASP A 327 10.98 6.20 -29.81
N GLU A 328 11.38 7.07 -28.88
CA GLU A 328 10.83 7.17 -27.53
C GLU A 328 10.56 8.63 -27.17
N TYR A 329 9.49 8.88 -26.43
CA TYR A 329 9.04 10.20 -25.98
C TYR A 329 8.92 10.22 -24.47
N LEU A 330 9.42 11.29 -23.84
CA LEU A 330 9.28 11.51 -22.41
C LEU A 330 7.83 11.89 -22.10
N LEU A 331 7.19 11.18 -21.15
CA LEU A 331 5.89 11.55 -20.61
C LEU A 331 6.07 12.62 -19.54
N VAL A 332 5.56 13.81 -19.82
CA VAL A 332 5.58 14.94 -18.90
C VAL A 332 4.16 15.21 -18.44
N PRO A 333 3.83 15.03 -17.13
CA PRO A 333 2.53 15.45 -16.60
C PRO A 333 2.28 16.94 -16.87
N GLY A 334 1.12 17.29 -17.41
CA GLY A 334 0.75 18.68 -17.62
C GLY A 334 0.56 19.44 -16.29
N GLU A 335 0.61 20.77 -16.32
CA GLU A 335 0.33 21.67 -15.18
C GLU A 335 1.31 21.64 -14.01
N TYR A 336 2.34 20.77 -14.02
CA TYR A 336 3.30 20.64 -12.92
C TYR A 336 4.70 21.03 -13.35
N THR A 337 5.45 21.60 -12.41
CA THR A 337 6.88 21.83 -12.57
C THR A 337 7.61 20.47 -12.66
N PRO A 338 8.60 20.32 -13.58
CA PRO A 338 9.38 19.09 -13.66
C PRO A 338 9.97 18.69 -12.29
N GLY A 339 9.75 17.44 -11.89
CA GLY A 339 10.18 16.91 -10.58
C GLY A 339 9.12 16.98 -9.47
N ASN A 340 8.04 17.75 -9.65
CA ASN A 340 6.94 17.86 -8.67
C ASN A 340 5.77 16.92 -8.96
N ALA A 341 5.76 16.28 -10.13
CA ALA A 341 4.85 15.18 -10.45
C ALA A 341 5.60 14.09 -11.19
N SER A 342 5.22 12.83 -10.95
CA SER A 342 5.70 11.65 -11.66
C SER A 342 4.55 10.76 -12.08
N VAL A 343 4.78 10.00 -13.15
CA VAL A 343 3.79 9.06 -13.68
C VAL A 343 3.73 7.83 -12.77
N PHE A 344 2.53 7.53 -12.28
CA PHE A 344 2.22 6.28 -11.58
C PHE A 344 1.77 5.20 -12.57
N SER A 345 0.84 5.53 -13.48
CA SER A 345 0.37 4.65 -14.55
C SER A 345 -0.05 5.45 -15.78
N VAL A 346 0.02 4.80 -16.93
CA VAL A 346 -0.60 5.27 -18.16
C VAL A 346 -1.95 4.58 -18.25
N ASP A 347 -3.02 5.37 -18.28
CA ASP A 347 -4.38 4.84 -18.19
C ASP A 347 -5.02 4.71 -19.58
N LYS A 348 -4.74 5.67 -20.48
CA LYS A 348 -5.26 5.64 -21.83
C LYS A 348 -4.37 6.44 -22.78
N VAL A 349 -4.20 5.93 -23.99
CA VAL A 349 -3.46 6.61 -25.08
C VAL A 349 -4.36 6.70 -26.29
N THR A 350 -4.59 7.94 -26.77
CA THR A 350 -5.44 8.22 -27.92
C THR A 350 -4.68 9.08 -28.92
N GLY A 351 -4.60 8.62 -30.15
CA GLY A 351 -3.99 9.34 -31.25
C GLY A 351 -5.04 10.06 -32.10
N TRP A 352 -4.76 11.29 -32.49
CA TRP A 352 -5.56 12.06 -33.42
C TRP A 352 -4.80 12.29 -34.72
N ARG A 353 -5.43 11.97 -35.85
CA ARG A 353 -4.86 12.13 -37.18
C ARG A 353 -5.59 13.25 -37.95
N PRO A 354 -4.85 14.23 -38.50
CA PRO A 354 -5.45 15.24 -39.38
C PRO A 354 -5.96 14.61 -40.68
N GLY A 355 -6.97 15.20 -41.28
CA GLY A 355 -7.52 14.74 -42.57
C GLY A 355 -8.74 13.81 -42.46
N GLY A 356 -9.44 13.79 -41.34
CA GLY A 356 -10.73 13.06 -41.20
C GLY A 356 -10.59 11.54 -40.88
N LEU A 357 -9.39 11.08 -40.56
CA LEU A 357 -9.11 9.66 -40.20
C LEU A 357 -9.53 9.32 -38.75
N GLY A 358 -9.94 10.33 -37.95
CA GLY A 358 -10.53 10.13 -36.62
C GLY A 358 -9.52 9.88 -35.49
N TYR A 359 -10.05 9.34 -34.39
CA TYR A 359 -9.27 8.95 -33.21
C TYR A 359 -8.93 7.48 -33.27
N GLN A 360 -7.70 7.14 -32.85
CA GLN A 360 -7.23 5.77 -32.72
C GLN A 360 -6.72 5.52 -31.30
N THR A 361 -7.21 4.46 -30.66
CA THR A 361 -6.73 4.04 -29.35
C THR A 361 -5.50 3.14 -29.51
N TYR A 362 -4.48 3.41 -28.72
CA TYR A 362 -3.27 2.60 -28.61
C TYR A 362 -3.42 1.60 -27.47
N VAL A 363 -2.96 0.38 -27.65
CA VAL A 363 -2.95 -0.67 -26.63
C VAL A 363 -1.52 -0.88 -26.08
N PRO A 364 -1.35 -1.27 -24.82
CA PRO A 364 -0.03 -1.66 -24.32
C PRO A 364 0.52 -2.83 -25.12
N PHE A 365 1.80 -2.80 -25.45
CA PHE A 365 2.47 -3.88 -26.19
C PHE A 365 2.36 -5.22 -25.44
N GLU A 366 2.36 -5.18 -24.12
CA GLU A 366 2.23 -6.31 -23.22
C GLU A 366 0.79 -6.86 -23.11
N SER A 367 -0.21 -6.17 -23.67
CA SER A 367 -1.57 -6.72 -23.72
C SER A 367 -1.61 -7.87 -24.74
N PHE A 368 -2.14 -9.03 -24.32
CA PHE A 368 -2.32 -10.20 -25.20
C PHE A 368 -3.48 -10.05 -26.22
N GLU A 369 -4.05 -8.87 -26.35
CA GLU A 369 -5.07 -8.54 -27.33
C GLU A 369 -4.50 -8.34 -28.75
N HIS A 370 -3.42 -9.05 -29.07
CA HIS A 370 -2.93 -9.15 -30.44
C HIS A 370 -3.81 -10.15 -31.18
N ASP A 371 -4.74 -9.64 -31.94
CA ASP A 371 -5.62 -10.46 -32.78
C ASP A 371 -4.78 -11.16 -33.85
N CYS A 372 -4.42 -12.41 -33.55
CA CYS A 372 -3.59 -13.25 -34.45
C CYS A 372 -4.30 -13.62 -35.79
N ASN A 373 -5.60 -13.35 -35.88
CA ASN A 373 -6.43 -13.68 -37.04
C ASN A 373 -6.77 -12.48 -37.92
N SER A 374 -6.42 -11.25 -37.52
CA SER A 374 -6.65 -10.07 -38.32
C SER A 374 -5.54 -9.89 -39.36
N GLU A 375 -5.92 -9.44 -40.55
CA GLU A 375 -4.94 -9.00 -41.52
C GLU A 375 -3.95 -8.01 -40.87
N PRO A 376 -2.65 -8.02 -41.27
CA PRO A 376 -1.63 -7.15 -40.67
C PRO A 376 -1.96 -5.63 -40.71
N LEU A 377 -3.00 -5.24 -41.42
CA LEU A 377 -3.50 -3.87 -41.52
C LEU A 377 -4.48 -3.47 -40.41
N ALA A 378 -5.04 -4.43 -39.64
CA ALA A 378 -6.14 -4.18 -38.70
C ALA A 378 -5.71 -4.25 -37.22
N ALA A 379 -4.47 -4.64 -36.92
CA ALA A 379 -4.00 -4.67 -35.52
C ALA A 379 -3.90 -3.25 -34.94
N PRO A 380 -4.45 -2.99 -33.73
CA PRO A 380 -4.31 -1.69 -33.08
C PRO A 380 -2.85 -1.36 -32.85
N PRO A 381 -2.47 -0.08 -32.98
CA PRO A 381 -1.10 0.34 -32.69
C PRO A 381 -0.80 0.14 -31.21
N SER A 382 0.43 -0.28 -30.91
CA SER A 382 0.87 -0.56 -29.56
C SER A 382 1.91 0.44 -29.08
N TYR A 383 1.95 0.61 -27.73
CA TYR A 383 2.98 1.37 -27.05
C TYR A 383 3.66 0.53 -25.97
N SER A 384 4.91 0.85 -25.68
CA SER A 384 5.66 0.27 -24.56
C SER A 384 6.10 1.38 -23.61
N ILE A 385 6.23 1.05 -22.31
CA ILE A 385 6.64 2.00 -21.27
C ILE A 385 8.00 1.58 -20.75
N ARG A 386 8.90 2.55 -20.59
CA ARG A 386 10.21 2.37 -20.00
C ARG A 386 10.46 3.40 -18.92
N GLN A 387 11.05 2.98 -17.82
CA GLN A 387 11.44 3.86 -16.73
C GLN A 387 12.96 3.94 -16.66
N ARG A 388 13.47 5.15 -16.51
CA ARG A 388 14.91 5.45 -16.37
C ARG A 388 15.13 6.46 -15.27
N SER A 389 16.28 6.38 -14.59
CA SER A 389 16.66 7.42 -13.63
C SER A 389 16.69 8.77 -14.31
N SER A 390 16.03 9.76 -13.72
CA SER A 390 16.02 11.12 -14.26
C SER A 390 17.40 11.76 -14.14
N VAL A 391 17.73 12.55 -15.16
CA VAL A 391 18.96 13.38 -15.16
C VAL A 391 18.69 14.72 -14.49
N GLN A 392 17.43 15.16 -14.47
CA GLN A 392 17.04 16.50 -14.01
C GLN A 392 16.62 16.54 -12.53
N HIS A 393 16.09 15.43 -11.99
CA HIS A 393 15.58 15.36 -10.62
C HIS A 393 15.85 13.99 -9.96
N ALA A 394 15.74 13.94 -8.65
CA ALA A 394 15.84 12.68 -7.91
C ALA A 394 14.54 11.88 -8.10
N GLY A 395 14.51 10.99 -9.08
CA GLY A 395 13.34 10.17 -9.39
C GLY A 395 13.49 9.40 -10.70
N LEU A 396 12.37 8.94 -11.24
CA LEU A 396 12.30 8.20 -12.49
C LEU A 396 11.57 9.00 -13.55
N ASP A 397 12.14 9.03 -14.74
CA ASP A 397 11.50 9.49 -15.96
C ASP A 397 10.79 8.33 -16.65
N THR A 398 9.56 8.55 -17.09
CA THR A 398 8.78 7.54 -17.82
C THR A 398 8.81 7.90 -19.30
N TRP A 399 9.31 6.97 -20.11
CA TRP A 399 9.42 7.06 -21.55
C TRP A 399 8.42 6.15 -22.23
N MET A 400 7.83 6.61 -23.33
CA MET A 400 6.89 5.84 -24.13
C MET A 400 7.47 5.62 -25.52
N GLY A 401 7.59 4.34 -25.91
CA GLY A 401 7.96 3.90 -27.26
C GLY A 401 6.75 3.36 -28.01
N PHE A 402 6.79 3.39 -29.35
CA PHE A 402 5.68 2.92 -30.19
C PHE A 402 6.15 1.82 -31.12
N GLY A 403 5.47 0.68 -31.10
CA GLY A 403 5.67 -0.44 -32.01
C GLY A 403 4.82 -0.30 -33.29
N ASN A 404 5.19 -1.07 -34.34
CA ASN A 404 4.47 -1.17 -35.62
C ASN A 404 4.20 0.19 -36.33
N ARG A 405 5.19 1.07 -36.34
CA ARG A 405 5.14 2.26 -37.19
C ARG A 405 5.28 1.85 -38.66
N ARG A 406 4.15 1.66 -39.32
CA ARG A 406 4.13 1.84 -40.76
C ARG A 406 4.10 3.33 -41.04
N GLU A 407 4.67 3.81 -42.15
CA GLU A 407 4.77 5.19 -42.65
C GLU A 407 3.44 5.97 -42.46
N GLN A 408 3.13 6.33 -41.25
CA GLN A 408 1.91 7.03 -40.87
C GLN A 408 2.29 8.49 -40.67
N GLY A 409 1.54 9.39 -41.33
CA GLY A 409 1.75 10.83 -41.25
C GLY A 409 1.77 11.38 -39.82
N GLN A 410 1.96 12.71 -39.68
CA GLN A 410 1.98 13.37 -38.37
C GLN A 410 0.71 13.07 -37.57
N GLU A 411 0.90 12.60 -36.35
CA GLU A 411 -0.17 12.27 -35.39
C GLU A 411 0.10 12.97 -34.07
N THR A 412 -0.95 13.42 -33.38
CA THR A 412 -0.85 13.99 -32.05
C THR A 412 -1.49 13.03 -31.05
N LEU A 413 -0.73 12.66 -30.03
CA LEU A 413 -1.18 11.77 -28.96
C LEU A 413 -1.64 12.57 -27.76
N SER A 414 -2.79 12.20 -27.22
CA SER A 414 -3.26 12.54 -25.88
C SER A 414 -3.10 11.33 -24.99
N VAL A 415 -2.47 11.51 -23.82
CA VAL A 415 -2.17 10.45 -22.88
C VAL A 415 -2.76 10.82 -21.52
N GLU A 416 -3.72 10.02 -21.07
CA GLU A 416 -4.30 10.14 -19.73
C GLU A 416 -3.40 9.38 -18.76
N LEU A 417 -3.00 10.04 -17.66
CA LEU A 417 -2.08 9.52 -16.67
C LEU A 417 -2.72 9.52 -15.28
N THR A 418 -2.37 8.53 -14.48
CA THR A 418 -2.42 8.67 -13.03
C THR A 418 -1.03 9.10 -12.54
N CYS A 419 -0.97 10.15 -11.71
CA CYS A 419 0.26 10.80 -11.27
C CYS A 419 0.36 10.84 -9.74
N THR A 420 1.58 11.08 -9.23
CA THR A 420 1.90 11.39 -7.83
C THR A 420 2.64 12.71 -7.74
N ASN A 421 2.60 13.38 -6.59
CA ASN A 421 3.40 14.60 -6.34
C ASN A 421 4.82 14.31 -5.84
N CYS A 422 5.40 13.16 -6.17
CA CYS A 422 6.76 12.78 -5.81
C CYS A 422 7.03 12.94 -4.29
N ASN A 423 8.01 13.78 -3.94
CA ASN A 423 8.41 14.05 -2.56
C ASN A 423 7.76 15.30 -1.94
N LEU A 424 6.96 16.06 -2.68
CA LEU A 424 6.29 17.25 -2.14
C LEU A 424 5.41 16.94 -0.92
N PRO A 425 4.64 15.83 -0.89
CA PRO A 425 3.81 15.50 0.27
C PRO A 425 4.57 15.35 1.58
N ARG A 426 5.87 15.02 1.53
CA ARG A 426 6.72 14.90 2.72
C ARG A 426 6.92 16.21 3.49
N GLN A 427 6.71 17.34 2.83
CA GLN A 427 6.81 18.68 3.46
C GLN A 427 5.55 19.06 4.23
N LEU A 428 4.43 18.33 4.00
CA LEU A 428 3.16 18.55 4.67
C LEU A 428 3.17 18.02 6.11
N ARG A 429 2.44 18.73 6.95
CA ARG A 429 2.20 18.35 8.36
C ARG A 429 0.76 17.90 8.56
N ALA A 430 0.46 17.42 9.75
CA ALA A 430 -0.92 17.19 10.16
C ALA A 430 -1.72 18.53 10.11
N GLY A 431 -2.91 18.49 9.50
CA GLY A 431 -3.79 19.64 9.28
C GLY A 431 -3.61 20.37 7.95
N ASP A 432 -2.55 20.10 7.17
CA ASP A 432 -2.28 20.84 5.92
C ASP A 432 -3.13 20.35 4.72
N ILE A 433 -3.72 19.15 4.81
CA ILE A 433 -4.63 18.61 3.78
C ILE A 433 -6.05 18.91 4.21
N ASN A 434 -6.54 20.10 3.86
CA ASN A 434 -7.81 20.64 4.32
C ASN A 434 -8.61 21.36 3.22
N GLN A 435 -8.17 21.29 1.97
CA GLN A 435 -8.83 21.94 0.86
C GLN A 435 -9.71 20.94 0.10
N PRO A 436 -10.99 21.29 -0.17
CA PRO A 436 -11.89 20.44 -0.92
C PRO A 436 -11.43 20.29 -2.37
N GLY A 437 -11.64 19.09 -2.93
CA GLY A 437 -11.55 18.82 -4.35
C GLY A 437 -12.92 18.88 -5.05
N GLU A 438 -12.97 18.52 -6.32
CA GLU A 438 -14.17 18.65 -7.15
C GLU A 438 -15.39 17.86 -6.65
N GLN A 439 -15.19 16.72 -5.97
CA GLN A 439 -16.27 15.84 -5.51
C GLN A 439 -16.48 15.88 -3.99
N THR A 440 -15.78 16.76 -3.29
CA THR A 440 -15.91 16.87 -1.83
C THR A 440 -17.21 17.61 -1.48
N PRO A 441 -18.08 17.06 -0.61
CA PRO A 441 -19.28 17.76 -0.17
C PRO A 441 -18.92 19.07 0.56
N GLU A 442 -19.49 20.18 0.13
CA GLU A 442 -19.20 21.53 0.69
C GLU A 442 -19.54 21.66 2.20
N SER A 443 -20.44 20.79 2.69
CA SER A 443 -20.88 20.81 4.09
C SER A 443 -19.88 20.17 5.06
N LEU A 444 -18.79 19.55 4.57
CA LEU A 444 -17.82 18.87 5.39
C LEU A 444 -16.55 19.67 5.56
N THR A 445 -16.09 19.75 6.81
CA THR A 445 -14.74 20.20 7.16
C THR A 445 -13.91 18.97 7.50
N PHE A 446 -12.62 18.99 7.15
CA PHE A 446 -11.72 17.86 7.35
C PHE A 446 -10.27 18.32 7.44
N GLY A 447 -9.43 17.45 7.92
CA GLY A 447 -7.98 17.62 7.94
C GLY A 447 -7.26 16.29 8.09
N ASN A 448 -6.03 16.20 7.63
CA ASN A 448 -5.21 15.02 7.88
C ASN A 448 -4.70 15.04 9.33
N ILE A 449 -4.80 13.88 10.00
CA ILE A 449 -4.37 13.72 11.40
C ILE A 449 -2.94 13.17 11.52
N THR A 450 -2.37 12.66 10.43
CA THR A 450 -0.97 12.18 10.34
C THR A 450 -0.21 12.96 9.28
N ALA A 451 1.10 13.14 9.46
CA ALA A 451 1.94 13.63 8.38
C ALA A 451 1.98 12.60 7.23
N PRO A 452 1.97 13.03 5.97
CA PRO A 452 2.09 12.10 4.84
C PRO A 452 3.39 11.31 4.86
N THR A 453 3.32 10.04 4.44
CA THR A 453 4.51 9.19 4.29
C THR A 453 5.37 9.65 3.11
N ALA A 454 6.61 9.18 3.05
CA ALA A 454 7.44 9.38 1.88
C ALA A 454 6.91 8.58 0.68
N SER A 455 7.12 9.09 -0.52
CA SER A 455 6.93 8.34 -1.75
C SER A 455 8.21 7.57 -2.09
N TYR A 456 8.08 6.35 -2.61
CA TYR A 456 9.20 5.49 -2.95
C TYR A 456 9.13 5.08 -4.41
N SER A 457 10.19 5.33 -5.16
CA SER A 457 10.32 4.84 -6.53
C SER A 457 10.63 3.34 -6.52
N PRO A 458 10.23 2.55 -7.52
CA PRO A 458 10.64 1.16 -7.64
C PRO A 458 12.17 1.10 -7.82
N PRO A 459 12.88 0.17 -7.15
CA PRO A 459 14.29 -0.05 -7.42
C PRO A 459 14.44 -0.74 -8.77
N LEU A 460 15.07 -0.04 -9.74
CA LEU A 460 15.31 -0.56 -11.09
C LEU A 460 16.63 -1.35 -11.20
N ASP A 461 17.26 -1.71 -10.08
CA ASP A 461 18.48 -2.48 -10.06
C ASP A 461 18.19 -3.91 -10.59
N GLN A 462 19.01 -4.36 -11.54
CA GLN A 462 18.89 -5.68 -12.18
C GLN A 462 18.88 -6.83 -11.18
N ASN A 463 19.72 -6.78 -10.15
CA ASN A 463 19.76 -7.81 -9.10
C ASN A 463 18.43 -7.92 -8.36
N PHE A 464 17.70 -6.81 -8.24
CA PHE A 464 16.41 -6.77 -7.59
C PHE A 464 15.32 -7.35 -8.48
N LEU A 465 15.27 -6.99 -9.76
CA LEU A 465 14.31 -7.54 -10.73
C LEU A 465 14.49 -9.04 -10.92
N TRP A 466 15.73 -9.53 -10.97
CA TRP A 466 16.00 -10.96 -11.02
C TRP A 466 15.59 -11.70 -9.75
N LYS A 467 15.74 -11.11 -8.57
CA LYS A 467 15.19 -11.66 -7.32
C LYS A 467 13.68 -11.78 -7.37
N LEU A 468 12.99 -10.77 -7.91
CA LEU A 468 11.55 -10.81 -8.12
C LEU A 468 11.16 -11.95 -9.04
N ILE A 469 11.75 -12.04 -10.22
CA ILE A 469 11.48 -13.11 -11.18
C ILE A 469 11.76 -14.49 -10.56
N SER A 470 12.85 -14.62 -9.81
CA SER A 470 13.17 -15.85 -9.08
C SER A 470 12.12 -16.19 -8.01
N ASN A 471 11.57 -15.16 -7.32
CA ASN A 471 10.50 -15.38 -6.34
C ASN A 471 9.19 -15.88 -6.98
N MET A 472 8.97 -15.61 -8.29
CA MET A 472 7.81 -16.16 -9.02
C MET A 472 7.85 -17.67 -9.20
N SER A 473 9.03 -18.23 -9.29
CA SER A 473 9.18 -19.69 -9.41
C SER A 473 8.93 -20.42 -8.09
N LEU A 474 8.79 -19.65 -6.97
CA LEU A 474 8.48 -20.21 -5.67
C LEU A 474 7.00 -20.63 -5.63
N ASN A 475 6.77 -21.92 -5.61
CA ASN A 475 5.47 -22.52 -5.40
C ASN A 475 5.18 -22.68 -3.89
N TYR A 476 3.99 -23.17 -3.57
CA TYR A 476 3.58 -23.42 -2.17
C TYR A 476 4.61 -24.25 -1.36
N LEU A 477 5.23 -25.25 -1.98
CA LEU A 477 6.24 -26.09 -1.33
C LEU A 477 7.51 -25.31 -0.96
N SER A 478 7.82 -24.24 -1.70
CA SER A 478 8.97 -23.38 -1.40
C SER A 478 8.74 -22.49 -0.18
N LEU A 479 7.49 -22.17 0.17
CA LEU A 479 7.14 -21.41 1.37
C LEU A 479 7.25 -22.23 2.66
N THR A 480 7.59 -23.52 2.57
CA THR A 480 7.94 -24.33 3.76
C THR A 480 9.27 -23.91 4.36
N ASP A 481 10.11 -23.19 3.61
CA ASP A 481 11.37 -22.63 4.11
C ASP A 481 11.16 -21.20 4.61
N ILE A 482 11.54 -20.96 5.85
CA ILE A 482 11.49 -19.65 6.50
C ILE A 482 12.35 -18.61 5.77
N ASN A 483 13.44 -19.03 5.12
CA ASN A 483 14.30 -18.11 4.38
C ASN A 483 13.65 -17.65 3.09
N ALA A 484 12.92 -18.52 2.40
CA ALA A 484 12.13 -18.14 1.24
C ALA A 484 11.05 -17.10 1.60
N LEU A 485 10.33 -17.32 2.72
CA LEU A 485 9.37 -16.34 3.23
C LEU A 485 10.04 -14.98 3.54
N ARG A 486 11.21 -15.00 4.21
CA ARG A 486 11.96 -13.76 4.49
C ARG A 486 12.32 -13.00 3.22
N VAL A 487 12.82 -13.70 2.19
CA VAL A 487 13.19 -13.08 0.90
C VAL A 487 11.99 -12.43 0.23
N ILE A 488 10.82 -13.09 0.25
CA ILE A 488 9.58 -12.49 -0.28
C ILE A 488 9.24 -11.22 0.49
N LEU A 489 9.18 -11.29 1.82
CA LEU A 489 8.84 -10.15 2.67
C LEU A 489 9.84 -8.98 2.49
N GLU A 490 11.13 -9.28 2.38
CA GLU A 490 12.18 -8.29 2.07
C GLU A 490 11.94 -7.57 0.75
N THR A 491 11.45 -8.30 -0.24
CA THR A 491 11.21 -7.78 -1.57
C THR A 491 10.07 -6.76 -1.60
N TYR A 492 9.04 -6.95 -0.76
CA TYR A 492 7.88 -6.04 -0.66
C TYR A 492 8.07 -4.89 0.35
N ASP A 493 9.14 -4.92 1.14
CA ASP A 493 9.47 -3.86 2.10
C ASP A 493 10.33 -2.78 1.41
N LEU A 494 9.72 -1.96 0.55
CA LEU A 494 10.44 -0.90 -0.18
C LEU A 494 11.03 0.18 0.72
N PRO A 495 10.40 0.64 1.82
CA PRO A 495 11.00 1.63 2.71
C PRO A 495 12.41 1.29 3.18
N ARG A 496 12.74 0.01 3.37
CA ARG A 496 14.08 -0.45 3.81
C ARG A 496 15.21 -0.06 2.87
N TYR A 497 14.92 0.14 1.58
CA TYR A 497 15.94 0.50 0.59
C TYR A 497 16.29 1.99 0.62
N TYR A 498 15.43 2.81 1.20
CA TYR A 498 15.55 4.27 1.23
C TYR A 498 15.85 4.85 2.62
N ASP A 499 15.45 4.15 3.69
CA ASP A 499 15.62 4.59 5.07
C ASP A 499 16.38 3.56 5.91
N ARG A 500 17.49 4.00 6.54
CA ARG A 500 18.31 3.16 7.42
C ARG A 500 17.56 2.71 8.68
N GLN A 501 16.62 3.51 9.18
CA GLN A 501 15.83 3.13 10.34
C GLN A 501 14.81 2.05 9.95
N ALA A 502 14.12 2.23 8.82
CA ALA A 502 13.22 1.21 8.27
C ALA A 502 13.97 -0.12 8.01
N LEU A 503 15.19 -0.05 7.47
CA LEU A 503 16.03 -1.24 7.28
C LEU A 503 16.28 -1.99 8.60
N LYS A 504 16.65 -1.30 9.68
CA LYS A 504 16.90 -1.92 10.99
C LYS A 504 15.63 -2.55 11.57
N VAL A 505 14.49 -1.87 11.46
CA VAL A 505 13.18 -2.39 11.90
C VAL A 505 12.81 -3.63 11.10
N SER A 506 12.95 -3.59 9.77
CA SER A 506 12.72 -4.72 8.88
C SER A 506 13.61 -5.92 9.23
N GLN A 507 14.92 -5.71 9.38
CA GLN A 507 15.87 -6.78 9.77
C GLN A 507 15.49 -7.42 11.11
N LYS A 508 15.12 -6.61 12.10
CA LYS A 508 14.70 -7.09 13.41
C LYS A 508 13.42 -7.92 13.31
N ARG A 509 12.41 -7.44 12.57
CA ARG A 509 11.12 -8.11 12.37
C ARG A 509 11.28 -9.42 11.61
N LEU A 510 11.98 -9.42 10.48
CA LEU A 510 12.20 -10.61 9.67
C LEU A 510 13.12 -11.63 10.37
N GLY A 511 14.12 -11.17 11.13
CA GLY A 511 14.96 -12.02 11.96
C GLY A 511 14.20 -12.71 13.11
N ALA A 512 13.07 -12.13 13.53
CA ALA A 512 12.19 -12.71 14.55
C ALA A 512 11.34 -13.89 14.06
N LEU A 513 11.19 -14.08 12.75
CA LEU A 513 10.55 -15.26 12.17
C LEU A 513 11.49 -16.46 12.34
N ARG A 514 11.16 -17.41 13.23
CA ARG A 514 12.08 -18.51 13.63
C ARG A 514 11.89 -19.77 12.79
N ALA A 515 10.66 -20.21 12.62
CA ALA A 515 10.34 -21.44 11.90
C ALA A 515 8.95 -21.37 11.27
N ILE A 516 8.78 -22.09 10.18
CA ILE A 516 7.48 -22.32 9.54
C ILE A 516 7.28 -23.83 9.36
N ARG A 517 6.08 -24.31 9.64
CA ARG A 517 5.69 -25.71 9.46
C ARG A 517 4.32 -25.77 8.80
N HIS A 518 4.09 -26.79 8.02
CA HIS A 518 2.82 -27.04 7.34
C HIS A 518 2.26 -28.37 7.81
N GLU A 519 1.00 -28.38 8.15
CA GLU A 519 0.24 -29.55 8.56
C GLU A 519 -1.00 -29.69 7.69
N ALA A 520 -1.19 -30.84 7.07
CA ALA A 520 -2.43 -31.14 6.34
C ALA A 520 -3.55 -31.31 7.37
N ILE A 521 -4.66 -30.62 7.15
CA ILE A 521 -5.85 -30.68 7.99
C ILE A 521 -7.09 -30.95 7.15
N ASP A 522 -8.03 -31.71 7.68
CA ASP A 522 -9.32 -31.94 7.07
C ASP A 522 -10.42 -31.26 7.87
N ARG A 523 -11.33 -30.56 7.19
CA ARG A 523 -12.48 -29.91 7.81
C ARG A 523 -13.77 -30.29 7.08
N LEU A 524 -14.85 -30.35 7.83
CA LEU A 524 -16.18 -30.50 7.26
C LEU A 524 -16.71 -29.12 6.83
N HIS A 525 -16.90 -28.94 5.53
CA HIS A 525 -17.58 -27.77 4.99
C HIS A 525 -18.92 -28.23 4.36
N ARG A 526 -20.05 -27.77 4.91
CA ARG A 526 -21.40 -28.18 4.48
C ARG A 526 -21.59 -29.71 4.42
N GLY A 527 -20.98 -30.44 5.38
CA GLY A 527 -21.05 -31.90 5.46
C GLY A 527 -20.08 -32.67 4.57
N LEU A 528 -19.28 -31.99 3.76
CA LEU A 528 -18.25 -32.60 2.90
C LEU A 528 -16.86 -32.39 3.50
N PRO A 529 -15.98 -33.40 3.52
CA PRO A 529 -14.61 -33.23 3.94
C PRO A 529 -13.86 -32.41 2.90
N VAL A 530 -13.32 -31.26 3.32
CA VAL A 530 -12.47 -30.41 2.51
C VAL A 530 -11.07 -30.43 3.10
N ARG A 531 -10.10 -30.81 2.27
CA ARG A 531 -8.71 -30.84 2.66
C ARG A 531 -8.14 -29.42 2.69
N GLY A 532 -7.32 -29.13 3.70
CA GLY A 532 -6.67 -27.83 3.86
C GLY A 532 -5.28 -27.97 4.42
N VAL A 533 -4.67 -26.83 4.63
CA VAL A 533 -3.32 -26.73 5.18
C VAL A 533 -3.32 -25.72 6.31
N ARG A 534 -2.78 -26.14 7.46
CA ARG A 534 -2.43 -25.26 8.57
C ARG A 534 -0.97 -24.85 8.44
N VAL A 535 -0.74 -23.57 8.48
CA VAL A 535 0.61 -22.98 8.55
C VAL A 535 0.90 -22.59 9.99
N ASP A 536 1.89 -23.22 10.61
CA ASP A 536 2.38 -22.91 11.94
C ASP A 536 3.62 -22.05 11.82
N LEU A 537 3.52 -20.79 12.21
CA LEU A 537 4.61 -19.82 12.19
C LEU A 537 5.11 -19.56 13.62
N THR A 538 6.36 -19.92 13.91
CA THR A 538 7.00 -19.63 15.20
C THR A 538 7.71 -18.29 15.11
N VAL A 539 7.38 -17.37 16.04
CA VAL A 539 7.85 -15.99 16.01
C VAL A 539 8.41 -15.58 17.38
N ASP A 540 9.53 -14.86 17.35
CA ASP A 540 10.08 -14.21 18.53
C ASP A 540 9.40 -12.84 18.73
N SER A 541 8.62 -12.69 19.79
CA SER A 541 7.89 -11.46 20.09
C SER A 541 8.78 -10.23 20.30
N GLN A 542 10.07 -10.41 20.66
CA GLN A 542 11.02 -9.31 20.82
C GLN A 542 11.37 -8.58 19.52
N GLY A 543 11.03 -9.17 18.38
CA GLY A 543 11.17 -8.52 17.06
C GLY A 543 10.13 -7.46 16.73
N PHE A 544 9.09 -7.38 17.54
CA PHE A 544 7.94 -6.49 17.36
C PHE A 544 7.86 -5.46 18.48
N VAL A 545 7.10 -4.38 18.27
CA VAL A 545 6.88 -3.34 19.29
C VAL A 545 6.06 -3.90 20.46
N GLY A 546 5.19 -4.86 20.17
CA GLY A 546 4.35 -5.57 21.14
C GLY A 546 3.53 -6.67 20.48
N GLN A 547 2.68 -7.31 21.26
CA GLN A 547 1.81 -8.37 20.75
C GLN A 547 0.81 -7.87 19.71
N GLY A 548 0.36 -6.61 19.82
CA GLY A 548 -0.52 -5.98 18.84
C GLY A 548 0.14 -5.84 17.46
N ASP A 549 1.42 -5.42 17.41
CA ASP A 549 2.19 -5.33 16.17
C ASP A 549 2.34 -6.71 15.51
N LEU A 550 2.67 -7.73 16.31
CA LEU A 550 2.71 -9.11 15.83
C LEU A 550 1.36 -9.57 15.27
N PHE A 551 0.25 -9.22 15.94
CA PHE A 551 -1.08 -9.62 15.52
C PHE A 551 -1.52 -8.94 14.21
N VAL A 552 -1.23 -7.66 14.02
CA VAL A 552 -1.48 -6.94 12.75
C VAL A 552 -0.65 -7.56 11.62
N PHE A 553 0.65 -7.76 11.84
CA PHE A 553 1.53 -8.40 10.87
C PHE A 553 1.05 -9.79 10.47
N ALA A 554 0.70 -10.63 11.45
CA ALA A 554 0.20 -11.97 11.21
C ALA A 554 -1.17 -11.98 10.52
N SER A 555 -2.03 -10.98 10.76
CA SER A 555 -3.29 -10.80 10.03
C SER A 555 -3.06 -10.54 8.54
N VAL A 556 -2.04 -9.76 8.21
CA VAL A 556 -1.61 -9.53 6.81
C VAL A 556 -1.03 -10.81 6.21
N LEU A 557 -0.18 -11.54 6.94
CA LEU A 557 0.34 -12.83 6.48
C LEU A 557 -0.77 -13.87 6.25
N ASN A 558 -1.83 -13.86 7.05
CA ASN A 558 -2.96 -14.76 6.85
C ASN A 558 -3.67 -14.51 5.50
N GLN A 559 -3.72 -13.26 5.03
CA GLN A 559 -4.22 -12.93 3.68
C GLN A 559 -3.25 -13.42 2.60
N PHE A 560 -1.96 -13.23 2.82
CA PHE A 560 -0.93 -13.64 1.89
C PHE A 560 -0.88 -15.16 1.70
N PHE A 561 -0.91 -15.94 2.79
CA PHE A 561 -0.88 -17.41 2.69
C PHE A 561 -2.13 -18.00 2.02
N ALA A 562 -3.28 -17.35 2.11
CA ALA A 562 -4.50 -17.79 1.44
C ALA A 562 -4.37 -17.85 -0.09
N LEU A 563 -3.43 -17.09 -0.68
CA LEU A 563 -3.14 -17.13 -2.12
C LEU A 563 -2.55 -18.46 -2.61
N TYR A 564 -1.87 -19.16 -1.72
CA TYR A 564 -1.19 -20.40 -2.06
C TYR A 564 -2.05 -21.65 -1.80
N ALA A 565 -3.23 -21.47 -1.22
CA ALA A 565 -4.20 -22.55 -1.10
C ALA A 565 -5.07 -22.62 -2.35
N SER A 566 -5.29 -23.83 -2.89
CA SER A 566 -6.13 -24.03 -4.06
C SER A 566 -7.60 -23.70 -3.78
N LEU A 567 -8.37 -23.37 -4.83
CA LEU A 567 -9.81 -23.00 -4.73
C LEU A 567 -10.67 -24.01 -3.98
N ASN A 568 -10.30 -25.30 -4.01
CA ASN A 568 -11.04 -26.38 -3.33
C ASN A 568 -10.39 -26.81 -2.01
N SER A 569 -9.48 -26.00 -1.47
CA SER A 569 -8.84 -26.23 -0.19
C SER A 569 -9.02 -25.05 0.74
N HIS A 570 -8.70 -25.24 2.02
CA HIS A 570 -8.70 -24.15 2.96
C HIS A 570 -7.32 -23.96 3.60
N HIS A 571 -7.08 -22.73 4.00
CA HIS A 571 -5.89 -22.30 4.70
C HIS A 571 -6.23 -21.86 6.12
N GLU A 572 -5.38 -22.18 7.07
CA GLU A 572 -5.45 -21.76 8.47
C GLU A 572 -4.06 -21.32 8.93
N LEU A 573 -3.97 -20.12 9.50
CA LEU A 573 -2.72 -19.63 10.09
C LEU A 573 -2.75 -19.75 11.61
N ARG A 574 -1.71 -20.38 12.18
CA ARG A 574 -1.43 -20.42 13.61
C ARG A 574 -0.05 -19.80 13.87
N VAL A 575 -0.02 -18.72 14.63
CA VAL A 575 1.23 -18.06 15.05
C VAL A 575 1.49 -18.41 16.50
N ILE A 576 2.71 -18.88 16.76
CA ILE A 576 3.18 -19.32 18.08
C ILE A 576 4.31 -18.39 18.48
N SER A 577 4.10 -17.60 19.53
CA SER A 577 5.13 -16.75 20.10
C SER A 577 6.08 -17.59 20.97
N THR A 578 7.37 -17.24 20.99
CA THR A 578 8.36 -17.83 21.93
C THR A 578 8.01 -17.58 23.40
N GLN A 579 7.13 -16.63 23.69
CA GLN A 579 6.60 -16.34 25.04
C GLN A 579 5.39 -17.22 25.42
N GLY A 580 4.94 -18.10 24.53
CA GLY A 580 3.83 -19.03 24.77
C GLY A 580 2.46 -18.55 24.29
N ASP A 581 2.34 -17.35 23.75
CA ASP A 581 1.06 -16.88 23.15
C ASP A 581 0.79 -17.63 21.84
N VAL A 582 -0.46 -18.03 21.63
CA VAL A 582 -0.91 -18.69 20.42
C VAL A 582 -2.06 -17.91 19.80
N TYR A 583 -1.89 -17.51 18.56
CA TYR A 583 -2.91 -16.83 17.77
C TYR A 583 -3.37 -17.74 16.63
N LEU A 584 -4.67 -17.93 16.50
CA LEU A 584 -5.29 -18.73 15.46
C LEU A 584 -6.26 -17.86 14.66
N TRP A 585 -6.08 -17.80 13.35
CA TRP A 585 -7.01 -17.12 12.45
C TRP A 585 -8.06 -18.09 11.91
N PRO A 586 -9.29 -17.63 11.66
CA PRO A 586 -10.31 -18.44 11.04
C PRO A 586 -9.84 -19.02 9.69
N SER A 587 -10.25 -20.24 9.43
CA SER A 587 -9.97 -20.92 8.16
C SER A 587 -10.55 -20.13 6.98
N ARG A 588 -9.76 -19.99 5.92
CA ARG A 588 -10.11 -19.31 4.66
C ARG A 588 -10.06 -20.27 3.49
N ILE A 589 -10.97 -20.08 2.56
CA ILE A 589 -10.96 -20.80 1.29
C ILE A 589 -9.81 -20.25 0.46
N GLY A 590 -9.05 -21.12 -0.19
CA GLY A 590 -7.96 -20.75 -1.08
C GLY A 590 -8.47 -20.01 -2.32
N GLN A 591 -7.60 -19.17 -2.87
CA GLN A 591 -7.90 -18.31 -4.03
C GLN A 591 -7.14 -18.72 -5.29
N GLN A 592 -6.19 -19.66 -5.17
CA GLN A 592 -5.40 -20.10 -6.32
C GLN A 592 -6.25 -20.97 -7.25
N PRO A 593 -6.44 -20.59 -8.53
CA PRO A 593 -7.10 -21.44 -9.50
C PRO A 593 -6.28 -22.73 -9.68
N LEU A 594 -6.98 -23.83 -9.87
CA LEU A 594 -6.35 -25.10 -10.29
C LEU A 594 -5.87 -24.90 -11.73
N LEU A 595 -4.56 -24.92 -11.92
CA LEU A 595 -3.95 -24.98 -13.25
C LEU A 595 -4.16 -26.35 -13.86
#